data_d900d6995a7e9614d1fb610181ad4ae8
#
_entry.id   d900d6995a7e9614d1fb610181ad4ae8
#
_cell.length_a   1.000
_cell.length_b   1.000
_cell.length_c   1.000
_cell.angle_alpha   90.00
_cell.angle_beta   90.00
_cell.angle_gamma   90.00
#
_symmetry.space_group_name_H-M   'P 1'
#
loop_
_entity.id
_entity.type
_entity.pdbx_description
1 polymer ?
#
loop_
_entity_poly.entity_id
_entity_poly.type
_entity_poly.pdbx_seq_one_letter_code
_entity_poly.pdbx_strand_id
1 'polypeptide(L)'
;DQSKAGLQRIYGTAFESKEALEAYQTMVEEAEKRDHRRLGQELDLFSFPDEIGSGFPVFHPNGATVRMEMENHSRNRHVQAGYSFVNTPHITKGDLFKKSGHLDFYADGMFPPMQLDGEYDEEGNTVKEPQDYYAKPMNCPMHNLIFASRGRSYRELPLRLFEFGTVYRYEKSGVVHGLTRARGFTQDDAHIYCTEEQLEEELTKVLDFIISLLKDYGLSDFYLELSTKDPNKFVGSDEIWDRSTSILQSVAEKSGLELVPDPAGAAFYGPKISVQARDAIGRTWQMSTVQLDFNLPERFELEYTAADGTKKRPIMIHRALFGSIERFFGVLLEHYAGAFPAWLAPHQVVGIPVADEFSPHLEEVAAQLRQKGIRADVDTSDDRMQKKIRNHTTGKVPFMLVAGARDVEADA
;
A
#
# COMPACT_ATOMS: atom_id res chain seq x y z
N ASP A 1 -4.27 -6.11 55.12
CA ASP A 1 -3.26 -6.02 54.04
C ASP A 1 -3.18 -7.36 53.33
N GLN A 2 -4.07 -7.53 52.36
CA GLN A 2 -4.02 -8.72 51.51
C GLN A 2 -3.07 -8.41 50.35
N SER A 3 -1.85 -8.89 50.45
CA SER A 3 -0.92 -8.96 49.33
C SER A 3 -1.59 -9.78 48.22
N LYS A 4 -2.13 -9.12 47.20
CA LYS A 4 -2.57 -9.79 45.99
C LYS A 4 -1.33 -10.48 45.37
N ALA A 5 -1.33 -11.82 45.40
CA ALA A 5 -0.35 -12.59 44.66
C ALA A 5 -0.38 -12.14 43.20
N GLY A 6 0.66 -11.46 42.78
CA GLY A 6 0.77 -11.00 41.41
C GLY A 6 0.85 -12.20 40.47
N LEU A 7 -0.09 -12.32 39.52
CA LEU A 7 0.01 -13.28 38.45
C LEU A 7 1.15 -12.88 37.54
N GLN A 8 2.14 -13.76 37.39
CA GLN A 8 3.17 -13.62 36.37
C GLN A 8 2.72 -14.37 35.12
N ARG A 9 2.76 -13.70 33.99
CA ARG A 9 2.49 -14.31 32.69
C ARG A 9 3.82 -14.54 31.96
N ILE A 10 4.12 -15.79 31.67
CA ILE A 10 5.30 -16.19 30.92
C ILE A 10 4.85 -16.51 29.49
N TYR A 11 5.46 -15.84 28.53
CA TYR A 11 5.27 -16.16 27.11
C TYR A 11 6.45 -17.00 26.65
N GLY A 12 6.18 -18.05 25.89
CA GLY A 12 7.19 -18.92 25.35
C GLY A 12 6.70 -19.64 24.14
N THR A 13 7.63 -20.11 23.32
CA THR A 13 7.36 -20.95 22.16
C THR A 13 8.16 -22.24 22.31
N ALA A 14 7.54 -23.37 21.97
CA ALA A 14 8.20 -24.68 21.97
C ALA A 14 8.58 -25.04 20.53
N PHE A 15 9.77 -25.66 20.36
CA PHE A 15 10.27 -26.14 19.10
C PHE A 15 10.50 -27.64 19.17
N GLU A 16 10.42 -28.34 18.06
CA GLU A 16 10.57 -29.78 17.94
C GLU A 16 12.04 -30.24 18.06
N SER A 17 13.00 -29.33 17.82
CA SER A 17 14.42 -29.58 17.97
C SER A 17 15.20 -28.34 18.40
N LYS A 18 16.44 -28.53 18.85
CA LYS A 18 17.36 -27.45 19.21
C LYS A 18 17.74 -26.64 17.97
N GLU A 19 17.93 -27.31 16.84
CA GLU A 19 18.25 -26.68 15.55
C GLU A 19 17.12 -25.77 15.08
N ALA A 20 15.85 -26.19 15.25
CA ALA A 20 14.68 -25.38 14.95
C ALA A 20 14.61 -24.12 15.85
N LEU A 21 14.96 -24.24 17.14
CA LEU A 21 15.05 -23.10 18.05
C LEU A 21 16.18 -22.13 17.62
N GLU A 22 17.36 -22.63 17.30
CA GLU A 22 18.50 -21.82 16.86
C GLU A 22 18.19 -21.09 15.55
N ALA A 23 17.55 -21.78 14.58
CA ALA A 23 17.08 -21.15 13.33
C ALA A 23 16.08 -20.02 13.60
N TYR A 24 15.13 -20.24 14.49
CA TYR A 24 14.16 -19.21 14.88
C TYR A 24 14.82 -18.02 15.58
N GLN A 25 15.75 -18.26 16.50
CA GLN A 25 16.49 -17.18 17.18
C GLN A 25 17.29 -16.35 16.17
N THR A 26 17.97 -16.98 15.23
CA THR A 26 18.70 -16.30 14.16
C THR A 26 17.74 -15.45 13.30
N MET A 27 16.57 -16.00 12.96
CA MET A 27 15.55 -15.25 12.21
C MET A 27 15.06 -14.01 12.99
N VAL A 28 14.83 -14.13 14.30
CA VAL A 28 14.40 -13.00 15.14
C VAL A 28 15.49 -11.92 15.22
N GLU A 29 16.75 -12.30 15.43
CA GLU A 29 17.88 -11.36 15.42
C GLU A 29 18.03 -10.63 14.09
N GLU A 30 17.89 -11.36 12.96
CA GLU A 30 17.90 -10.75 11.63
C GLU A 30 16.70 -9.84 11.40
N ALA A 31 15.51 -10.20 11.92
CA ALA A 31 14.33 -9.35 11.84
C ALA A 31 14.53 -8.03 12.61
N GLU A 32 15.13 -8.08 13.82
CA GLU A 32 15.42 -6.87 14.61
C GLU A 32 16.43 -5.95 13.92
N LYS A 33 17.45 -6.51 13.26
CA LYS A 33 18.43 -5.74 12.47
C LYS A 33 17.79 -5.05 11.27
N ARG A 34 16.67 -5.59 10.74
CA ARG A 34 15.96 -5.11 9.55
C ARG A 34 14.72 -4.30 9.88
N ASP A 35 14.40 -4.09 11.16
CA ASP A 35 13.21 -3.33 11.56
C ASP A 35 13.16 -1.97 10.84
N HIS A 36 12.08 -1.75 10.07
CA HIS A 36 11.92 -0.56 9.25
C HIS A 36 11.95 0.74 10.05
N ARG A 37 11.55 0.73 11.32
CA ARG A 37 11.56 1.92 12.19
C ARG A 37 13.00 2.32 12.52
N ARG A 38 13.86 1.35 12.77
CA ARG A 38 15.29 1.55 13.01
C ARG A 38 15.99 1.98 11.72
N LEU A 39 15.83 1.24 10.64
CA LEU A 39 16.43 1.57 9.34
C LEU A 39 15.93 2.91 8.80
N GLY A 40 14.66 3.23 9.02
CA GLY A 40 14.08 4.51 8.64
C GLY A 40 14.76 5.70 9.30
N GLN A 41 15.10 5.56 10.58
CA GLN A 41 15.86 6.58 11.33
C GLN A 41 17.33 6.62 10.90
N GLU A 42 18.01 5.46 10.80
CA GLU A 42 19.43 5.37 10.44
C GLU A 42 19.72 5.92 9.03
N LEU A 43 18.77 5.73 8.09
CA LEU A 43 18.89 6.17 6.70
C LEU A 43 18.16 7.50 6.40
N ASP A 44 17.62 8.14 7.42
CA ASP A 44 16.85 9.40 7.30
C ASP A 44 15.70 9.33 6.29
N LEU A 45 14.87 8.29 6.39
CA LEU A 45 13.78 8.04 5.44
C LEU A 45 12.43 8.61 5.91
N PHE A 46 12.12 8.48 7.19
CA PHE A 46 10.85 8.95 7.78
C PHE A 46 10.93 9.03 9.30
N SER A 47 9.96 9.73 9.86
CA SER A 47 9.77 9.85 11.32
C SER A 47 8.30 9.83 11.70
N PHE A 48 8.04 9.71 13.00
CA PHE A 48 6.70 9.79 13.61
C PHE A 48 6.73 10.84 14.72
N PRO A 49 6.65 12.14 14.39
CA PRO A 49 6.66 13.21 15.38
C PRO A 49 5.43 13.14 16.31
N ASP A 50 5.63 13.28 17.61
CA ASP A 50 4.54 13.27 18.60
C ASP A 50 3.53 14.40 18.38
N GLU A 51 3.99 15.51 17.83
CA GLU A 51 3.18 16.71 17.52
C GLU A 51 2.12 16.43 16.45
N ILE A 52 2.37 15.49 15.54
CA ILE A 52 1.41 15.08 14.50
C ILE A 52 0.46 14.02 15.04
N GLY A 53 0.90 13.24 16.00
CA GLY A 53 0.15 12.14 16.58
C GLY A 53 0.49 10.76 16.01
N SER A 54 0.14 9.75 16.78
CA SER A 54 0.49 8.36 16.50
C SER A 54 -0.18 7.84 15.22
N GLY A 55 0.59 7.15 14.39
CA GLY A 55 0.10 6.49 13.17
C GLY A 55 0.08 7.37 11.91
N PHE A 56 0.76 8.52 11.95
CA PHE A 56 0.92 9.41 10.81
C PHE A 56 2.40 9.60 10.48
N PRO A 57 2.94 8.85 9.50
CA PRO A 57 4.35 8.95 9.12
C PRO A 57 4.63 10.25 8.37
N VAL A 58 5.79 10.84 8.64
CA VAL A 58 6.37 11.95 7.88
C VAL A 58 7.57 11.42 7.10
N PHE A 59 7.51 11.46 5.78
CA PHE A 59 8.62 11.06 4.92
C PHE A 59 9.60 12.21 4.77
N HIS A 60 10.88 11.93 5.04
CA HIS A 60 11.99 12.83 4.83
C HIS A 60 12.42 12.81 3.34
N PRO A 61 13.29 13.72 2.86
CA PRO A 61 13.65 13.78 1.45
C PRO A 61 14.10 12.46 0.83
N ASN A 62 14.91 11.68 1.55
CA ASN A 62 15.37 10.37 1.09
C ASN A 62 14.19 9.38 0.96
N GLY A 63 13.36 9.28 1.98
CA GLY A 63 12.18 8.41 1.97
C GLY A 63 11.12 8.86 0.96
N ALA A 64 10.91 10.17 0.82
CA ALA A 64 10.00 10.74 -0.17
C ALA A 64 10.46 10.42 -1.61
N THR A 65 11.77 10.40 -1.87
CA THR A 65 12.33 10.01 -3.17
C THR A 65 12.03 8.54 -3.48
N VAL A 66 12.30 7.62 -2.54
CA VAL A 66 11.98 6.19 -2.71
C VAL A 66 10.47 6.00 -2.95
N ARG A 67 9.63 6.67 -2.15
CA ARG A 67 8.17 6.63 -2.30
C ARG A 67 7.73 7.11 -3.68
N MET A 68 8.29 8.23 -4.15
CA MET A 68 7.99 8.79 -5.48
C MET A 68 8.35 7.81 -6.59
N GLU A 69 9.51 7.16 -6.53
CA GLU A 69 9.93 6.16 -7.52
C GLU A 69 9.01 4.93 -7.50
N MET A 70 8.60 4.47 -6.31
CA MET A 70 7.62 3.41 -6.19
C MET A 70 6.29 3.79 -6.87
N GLU A 71 5.77 4.98 -6.58
CA GLU A 71 4.52 5.46 -7.16
C GLU A 71 4.63 5.65 -8.67
N ASN A 72 5.75 6.20 -9.17
CA ASN A 72 5.98 6.42 -10.60
C ASN A 72 6.04 5.10 -11.38
N HIS A 73 6.76 4.11 -10.87
CA HIS A 73 6.81 2.79 -11.48
C HIS A 73 5.42 2.16 -11.53
N SER A 74 4.72 2.13 -10.40
CA SER A 74 3.36 1.61 -10.32
C SER A 74 2.40 2.36 -11.26
N ARG A 75 2.48 3.69 -11.32
CA ARG A 75 1.67 4.53 -12.22
C ARG A 75 1.86 4.12 -13.69
N ASN A 76 3.10 3.99 -14.13
CA ASN A 76 3.43 3.60 -15.49
C ASN A 76 2.87 2.21 -15.85
N ARG A 77 2.98 1.25 -14.93
CA ARG A 77 2.44 -0.10 -15.08
C ARG A 77 0.91 -0.09 -15.17
N HIS A 78 0.23 0.74 -14.37
CA HIS A 78 -1.23 0.89 -14.42
C HIS A 78 -1.71 1.51 -15.74
N VAL A 79 -1.01 2.53 -16.25
CA VAL A 79 -1.31 3.11 -17.58
C VAL A 79 -1.22 2.03 -18.66
N GLN A 80 -0.14 1.25 -18.66
CA GLN A 80 0.05 0.16 -19.64
C GLN A 80 -1.03 -0.94 -19.53
N ALA A 81 -1.54 -1.18 -18.31
CA ALA A 81 -2.61 -2.14 -18.06
C ALA A 81 -4.03 -1.57 -18.32
N GLY A 82 -4.13 -0.34 -18.82
CA GLY A 82 -5.41 0.27 -19.23
C GLY A 82 -6.26 0.81 -18.09
N TYR A 83 -5.65 1.21 -16.96
CA TYR A 83 -6.34 1.89 -15.88
C TYR A 83 -6.49 3.39 -16.16
N SER A 84 -7.65 3.94 -15.80
CA SER A 84 -7.93 5.38 -15.82
C SER A 84 -7.70 5.99 -14.44
N PHE A 85 -6.86 7.03 -14.37
CA PHE A 85 -6.57 7.70 -13.11
C PHE A 85 -7.71 8.63 -12.69
N VAL A 86 -8.03 8.57 -11.41
CA VAL A 86 -8.98 9.47 -10.76
C VAL A 86 -8.35 10.07 -9.51
N ASN A 87 -8.99 11.10 -8.97
CA ASN A 87 -8.59 11.71 -7.71
C ASN A 87 -9.86 12.10 -6.94
N THR A 88 -9.97 11.66 -5.70
CA THR A 88 -11.15 11.87 -4.87
C THR A 88 -10.81 12.64 -3.59
N PRO A 89 -11.75 13.46 -3.06
CA PRO A 89 -11.51 14.28 -1.88
C PRO A 89 -11.29 13.42 -0.63
N HIS A 90 -10.51 13.94 0.32
CA HIS A 90 -10.22 13.28 1.58
C HIS A 90 -11.36 13.36 2.59
N ILE A 91 -12.17 14.39 2.48
CA ILE A 91 -13.26 14.72 3.40
C ILE A 91 -14.56 14.75 2.61
N THR A 92 -15.62 14.15 3.13
CA THR A 92 -16.91 14.06 2.47
C THR A 92 -18.06 14.02 3.48
N LYS A 93 -19.27 14.37 3.03
CA LYS A 93 -20.49 14.33 3.84
C LYS A 93 -20.77 12.91 4.33
N GLY A 94 -21.28 12.80 5.56
CA GLY A 94 -21.65 11.53 6.19
C GLY A 94 -22.71 10.74 5.42
N ASP A 95 -23.56 11.40 4.65
CA ASP A 95 -24.60 10.75 3.85
C ASP A 95 -24.05 9.77 2.81
N LEU A 96 -22.85 10.04 2.27
CA LEU A 96 -22.17 9.12 1.38
C LEU A 96 -21.82 7.81 2.10
N PHE A 97 -21.38 7.90 3.34
CA PHE A 97 -21.03 6.73 4.15
C PHE A 97 -22.23 6.00 4.74
N LYS A 98 -23.37 6.68 4.91
CA LYS A 98 -24.68 6.03 5.15
C LYS A 98 -25.10 5.23 3.93
N LYS A 99 -25.09 5.85 2.74
CA LYS A 99 -25.44 5.19 1.48
C LYS A 99 -24.60 3.93 1.22
N SER A 100 -23.31 4.00 1.41
CA SER A 100 -22.39 2.89 1.21
C SER A 100 -22.40 1.84 2.34
N GLY A 101 -23.03 2.13 3.48
CA GLY A 101 -23.09 1.24 4.65
C GLY A 101 -21.86 1.28 5.57
N HIS A 102 -20.91 2.16 5.33
CA HIS A 102 -19.73 2.27 6.17
C HIS A 102 -20.06 2.69 7.61
N LEU A 103 -21.04 3.57 7.80
CA LEU A 103 -21.49 3.97 9.15
C LEU A 103 -22.23 2.86 9.88
N ASP A 104 -22.82 1.90 9.17
CA ASP A 104 -23.52 0.76 9.78
C ASP A 104 -22.54 -0.36 10.21
N PHE A 105 -21.48 -0.61 9.42
CA PHE A 105 -20.63 -1.79 9.57
C PHE A 105 -19.17 -1.47 9.94
N TYR A 106 -18.74 -0.23 9.79
CA TYR A 106 -17.34 0.18 9.95
C TYR A 106 -17.14 1.46 10.81
N ALA A 107 -18.18 1.95 11.48
CA ALA A 107 -18.13 3.20 12.24
C ALA A 107 -16.99 3.25 13.27
N ASP A 108 -16.70 2.15 13.97
CA ASP A 108 -15.63 2.04 14.96
C ASP A 108 -14.22 2.22 14.37
N GLY A 109 -14.07 2.03 13.07
CA GLY A 109 -12.82 2.23 12.33
C GLY A 109 -12.70 3.61 11.68
N MET A 110 -13.67 4.49 11.88
CA MET A 110 -13.67 5.86 11.33
C MET A 110 -13.28 6.86 12.39
N PHE A 111 -12.56 7.92 11.98
CA PHE A 111 -12.37 9.09 12.85
C PHE A 111 -13.73 9.75 13.11
N PRO A 112 -13.92 10.37 14.29
CA PRO A 112 -15.13 11.13 14.58
C PRO A 112 -15.44 12.18 13.51
N PRO A 113 -16.71 12.50 13.27
CA PRO A 113 -17.07 13.52 12.28
C PRO A 113 -16.58 14.90 12.68
N MET A 114 -16.27 15.70 11.66
CA MET A 114 -16.14 17.14 11.76
C MET A 114 -17.53 17.72 11.48
N GLN A 115 -18.12 18.39 12.44
CA GLN A 115 -19.44 18.97 12.29
C GLN A 115 -19.33 20.41 11.78
N LEU A 116 -20.03 20.71 10.70
CA LEU A 116 -20.26 22.07 10.26
C LEU A 116 -21.52 22.62 10.93
N ASP A 117 -21.43 23.85 11.39
CA ASP A 117 -22.56 24.54 12.06
C ASP A 117 -23.79 24.60 11.17
N GLY A 118 -24.97 24.53 11.80
CA GLY A 118 -26.23 24.81 11.19
C GLY A 118 -26.39 26.32 10.96
N GLU A 119 -27.37 26.68 10.14
CA GLU A 119 -27.81 28.07 9.96
C GLU A 119 -29.15 28.22 10.66
N TYR A 120 -29.29 29.30 11.43
CA TYR A 120 -30.48 29.61 12.20
C TYR A 120 -31.01 31.00 11.80
N ASP A 121 -32.33 31.18 11.78
CA ASP A 121 -32.96 32.49 11.56
C ASP A 121 -32.89 33.38 12.81
N GLU A 122 -33.39 34.63 12.67
CA GLU A 122 -33.42 35.59 13.79
C GLU A 122 -34.30 35.15 14.95
N GLU A 123 -35.21 34.19 14.71
CA GLU A 123 -36.14 33.65 15.69
C GLU A 123 -35.57 32.34 16.32
N GLY A 124 -34.39 31.88 15.88
CA GLY A 124 -33.71 30.69 16.37
C GLY A 124 -34.19 29.37 15.73
N ASN A 125 -35.00 29.41 14.67
CA ASN A 125 -35.42 28.24 13.94
C ASN A 125 -34.30 27.79 13.01
N THR A 126 -34.13 26.46 12.85
CA THR A 126 -33.12 25.91 11.98
C THR A 126 -33.45 26.17 10.52
N VAL A 127 -32.62 26.96 9.83
CA VAL A 127 -32.66 27.18 8.38
C VAL A 127 -31.92 26.08 7.65
N LYS A 128 -30.82 25.61 8.24
CA LYS A 128 -30.01 24.53 7.72
C LYS A 128 -29.49 23.67 8.85
N GLU A 129 -29.71 22.36 8.75
CA GLU A 129 -29.23 21.41 9.75
C GLU A 129 -27.68 21.33 9.76
N PRO A 130 -27.08 21.15 10.94
CA PRO A 130 -25.65 20.82 11.03
C PRO A 130 -25.32 19.61 10.17
N GLN A 131 -24.13 19.60 9.56
CA GLN A 131 -23.70 18.53 8.67
C GLN A 131 -22.42 17.90 9.17
N ASP A 132 -22.45 16.58 9.26
CA ASP A 132 -21.27 15.78 9.60
C ASP A 132 -20.43 15.49 8.35
N TYR A 133 -19.14 15.77 8.44
CA TYR A 133 -18.14 15.42 7.46
C TYR A 133 -17.14 14.47 8.07
N TYR A 134 -16.70 13.48 7.29
CA TYR A 134 -15.75 12.46 7.72
C TYR A 134 -14.51 12.46 6.86
N ALA A 135 -13.35 12.21 7.46
CA ALA A 135 -12.19 11.75 6.73
C ALA A 135 -12.47 10.34 6.18
N LYS A 136 -12.24 10.13 4.89
CA LYS A 136 -12.60 8.87 4.23
C LYS A 136 -11.80 7.69 4.76
N PRO A 137 -12.44 6.59 5.17
CA PRO A 137 -11.74 5.34 5.54
C PRO A 137 -11.42 4.44 4.35
N MET A 138 -12.09 4.68 3.21
CA MET A 138 -12.00 3.94 1.95
C MET A 138 -12.34 4.84 0.77
N ASN A 139 -11.86 4.49 -0.44
CA ASN A 139 -12.07 5.26 -1.66
C ASN A 139 -13.29 4.79 -2.47
N CYS A 140 -13.75 3.57 -2.25
CA CYS A 140 -14.80 2.93 -3.05
C CYS A 140 -16.10 3.73 -3.22
N PRO A 141 -16.64 4.44 -2.20
CA PRO A 141 -17.88 5.21 -2.39
C PRO A 141 -17.75 6.29 -3.46
N MET A 142 -16.58 6.96 -3.53
CA MET A 142 -16.33 8.02 -4.51
C MET A 142 -16.17 7.46 -5.93
N HIS A 143 -15.52 6.29 -6.10
CA HIS A 143 -15.41 5.64 -7.40
C HIS A 143 -16.79 5.22 -7.93
N ASN A 144 -17.70 4.79 -7.06
CA ASN A 144 -19.09 4.53 -7.43
C ASN A 144 -19.82 5.80 -7.90
N LEU A 145 -19.56 6.96 -7.28
CA LEU A 145 -20.09 8.25 -7.77
C LEU A 145 -19.53 8.60 -9.16
N ILE A 146 -18.25 8.30 -9.43
CA ILE A 146 -17.66 8.51 -10.76
C ILE A 146 -18.35 7.61 -11.79
N PHE A 147 -18.58 6.33 -11.47
CA PHE A 147 -19.33 5.44 -12.36
C PHE A 147 -20.75 5.99 -12.63
N ALA A 148 -21.46 6.40 -11.59
CA ALA A 148 -22.83 6.89 -11.64
C ALA A 148 -22.97 8.30 -12.23
N SER A 149 -21.88 9.03 -12.46
CA SER A 149 -21.91 10.44 -12.89
C SER A 149 -22.55 10.67 -14.27
N ARG A 150 -22.67 9.61 -15.09
CA ARG A 150 -23.33 9.61 -16.40
C ARG A 150 -23.80 8.23 -16.79
N GLY A 151 -24.65 8.15 -17.82
CA GLY A 151 -25.04 6.87 -18.41
C GLY A 151 -23.82 6.10 -18.94
N ARG A 152 -23.79 4.79 -18.72
CA ARG A 152 -22.73 3.89 -19.17
C ARG A 152 -23.25 2.89 -20.19
N SER A 153 -22.40 2.54 -21.15
CA SER A 153 -22.65 1.50 -22.14
C SER A 153 -21.78 0.28 -21.84
N TYR A 154 -22.25 -0.92 -22.17
CA TYR A 154 -21.45 -2.15 -22.09
C TYR A 154 -20.11 -2.05 -22.87
N ARG A 155 -20.03 -1.17 -23.87
CA ARG A 155 -18.80 -0.94 -24.66
C ARG A 155 -17.71 -0.21 -23.88
N GLU A 156 -18.07 0.43 -22.76
CA GLU A 156 -17.14 1.10 -21.85
C GLU A 156 -16.62 0.18 -20.75
N LEU A 157 -17.15 -1.05 -20.69
CA LEU A 157 -16.74 -2.05 -19.71
C LEU A 157 -15.73 -3.04 -20.34
N PRO A 158 -14.73 -3.49 -19.58
CA PRO A 158 -14.48 -3.16 -18.17
C PRO A 158 -13.96 -1.74 -18.00
N LEU A 159 -14.53 -1.00 -17.03
CA LEU A 159 -14.03 0.32 -16.61
C LEU A 159 -13.11 0.12 -15.39
N ARG A 160 -11.84 0.48 -15.53
CA ARG A 160 -10.83 0.33 -14.47
C ARG A 160 -10.43 1.70 -13.95
N LEU A 161 -10.90 2.07 -12.77
CA LEU A 161 -10.56 3.31 -12.08
C LEU A 161 -9.44 3.04 -11.08
N PHE A 162 -8.47 3.95 -10.98
CA PHE A 162 -7.32 3.83 -10.12
C PHE A 162 -6.95 5.19 -9.49
N GLU A 163 -6.59 5.20 -8.21
CA GLU A 163 -5.96 6.34 -7.57
C GLU A 163 -4.93 5.90 -6.51
N PHE A 164 -3.94 6.76 -6.26
CA PHE A 164 -3.23 6.73 -4.99
C PHE A 164 -4.08 7.48 -3.97
N GLY A 165 -4.98 6.75 -3.33
CA GLY A 165 -6.01 7.29 -2.47
C GLY A 165 -5.60 7.25 -1.00
N THR A 166 -5.34 8.42 -0.40
CA THR A 166 -5.07 8.49 1.04
C THR A 166 -6.36 8.30 1.82
N VAL A 167 -6.33 7.40 2.78
CA VAL A 167 -7.45 7.05 3.66
C VAL A 167 -7.04 7.17 5.12
N TYR A 168 -8.04 7.30 6.00
CA TYR A 168 -7.84 7.53 7.42
C TYR A 168 -8.67 6.54 8.23
N ARG A 169 -8.00 5.78 9.10
CA ARG A 169 -8.64 4.75 9.93
C ARG A 169 -8.31 4.96 11.38
N TYR A 170 -9.33 4.93 12.22
CA TYR A 170 -9.18 5.09 13.65
C TYR A 170 -8.68 3.77 14.28
N GLU A 171 -7.40 3.49 14.05
CA GLU A 171 -6.72 2.35 14.67
C GLU A 171 -6.46 2.62 16.15
N LYS A 172 -6.70 1.62 17.01
CA LYS A 172 -6.38 1.71 18.45
C LYS A 172 -4.88 1.86 18.64
N SER A 173 -4.46 2.65 19.64
CA SER A 173 -3.04 2.94 19.88
C SER A 173 -2.17 1.69 20.04
N GLY A 174 -2.69 0.62 20.66
CA GLY A 174 -1.95 -0.63 20.86
C GLY A 174 -1.71 -1.48 19.63
N VAL A 175 -2.30 -1.13 18.47
CA VAL A 175 -2.13 -1.88 17.21
C VAL A 175 -1.35 -1.08 16.16
N VAL A 176 -1.10 0.21 16.37
CA VAL A 176 -0.28 1.03 15.46
C VAL A 176 1.17 0.54 15.53
N HIS A 177 1.79 0.33 14.36
CA HIS A 177 3.14 -0.21 14.28
C HIS A 177 3.88 0.35 13.06
N GLY A 178 4.63 1.43 13.26
CA GLY A 178 5.44 2.07 12.23
C GLY A 178 4.66 2.29 10.93
N LEU A 179 5.28 1.98 9.80
CA LEU A 179 4.64 2.06 8.48
C LEU A 179 3.69 0.90 8.17
N THR A 180 3.82 -0.23 8.87
CA THR A 180 3.06 -1.44 8.56
C THR A 180 1.61 -1.37 9.05
N ARG A 181 1.32 -0.54 10.04
CA ARG A 181 -0.03 -0.26 10.52
C ARG A 181 -0.18 1.19 10.99
N ALA A 182 -0.62 2.04 10.09
CA ALA A 182 -0.77 3.48 10.26
C ALA A 182 -2.25 3.88 10.34
N ARG A 183 -2.52 5.10 10.82
CA ARG A 183 -3.87 5.70 10.85
C ARG A 183 -4.16 6.52 9.60
N GLY A 184 -3.16 7.13 8.99
CA GLY A 184 -3.21 7.78 7.69
C GLY A 184 -2.26 7.08 6.73
N PHE A 185 -2.77 6.59 5.61
CA PHE A 185 -1.96 5.86 4.63
C PHE A 185 -2.57 5.95 3.23
N THR A 186 -1.74 5.77 2.22
CA THR A 186 -2.13 5.87 0.81
C THR A 186 -2.24 4.49 0.20
N GLN A 187 -3.43 4.15 -0.29
CA GLN A 187 -3.65 2.92 -1.05
C GLN A 187 -3.41 3.15 -2.54
N ASP A 188 -2.83 2.18 -3.21
CA ASP A 188 -2.86 2.06 -4.66
C ASP A 188 -4.18 1.38 -5.07
N ASP A 189 -5.26 2.11 -4.89
CA ASP A 189 -6.62 1.59 -4.89
C ASP A 189 -7.24 1.60 -6.29
N ALA A 190 -7.78 0.47 -6.70
CA ALA A 190 -8.49 0.36 -7.96
C ALA A 190 -9.84 -0.33 -7.79
N HIS A 191 -10.81 0.15 -8.57
CA HIS A 191 -12.13 -0.44 -8.69
C HIS A 191 -12.43 -0.71 -10.16
N ILE A 192 -12.74 -1.96 -10.47
CA ILE A 192 -13.03 -2.42 -11.81
C ILE A 192 -14.49 -2.76 -11.89
N TYR A 193 -15.18 -2.17 -12.85
CA TYR A 193 -16.58 -2.42 -13.13
C TYR A 193 -16.66 -3.22 -14.41
N CYS A 194 -17.25 -4.40 -14.38
CA CYS A 194 -17.32 -5.29 -15.53
C CYS A 194 -18.68 -5.96 -15.65
N THR A 195 -18.93 -6.57 -16.81
CA THR A 195 -20.08 -7.46 -16.98
C THR A 195 -19.77 -8.83 -16.39
N GLU A 196 -20.80 -9.65 -16.27
CA GLU A 196 -20.65 -11.01 -15.76
C GLU A 196 -19.76 -11.86 -16.66
N GLU A 197 -19.90 -11.70 -17.96
CA GLU A 197 -19.12 -12.44 -18.96
C GLU A 197 -17.63 -12.05 -18.95
N GLN A 198 -17.30 -10.83 -18.51
CA GLN A 198 -15.93 -10.33 -18.39
C GLN A 198 -15.24 -10.72 -17.09
N LEU A 199 -15.99 -11.15 -16.07
CA LEU A 199 -15.52 -11.24 -14.69
C LEU A 199 -14.31 -12.15 -14.52
N GLU A 200 -14.36 -13.37 -15.03
CA GLU A 200 -13.27 -14.34 -14.85
C GLU A 200 -11.99 -13.89 -15.57
N GLU A 201 -12.11 -13.34 -16.77
CA GLU A 201 -10.97 -12.79 -17.51
C GLU A 201 -10.36 -11.59 -16.79
N GLU A 202 -11.17 -10.68 -16.24
CA GLU A 202 -10.68 -9.52 -15.51
C GLU A 202 -9.99 -9.92 -14.21
N LEU A 203 -10.52 -10.86 -13.47
CA LEU A 203 -9.88 -11.39 -12.25
C LEU A 203 -8.54 -12.05 -12.55
N THR A 204 -8.45 -12.80 -13.64
CA THR A 204 -7.18 -13.42 -14.10
C THR A 204 -6.15 -12.32 -14.42
N LYS A 205 -6.52 -11.32 -15.21
CA LYS A 205 -5.66 -10.18 -15.56
C LYS A 205 -5.19 -9.41 -14.31
N VAL A 206 -6.08 -9.21 -13.35
CA VAL A 206 -5.77 -8.52 -12.09
C VAL A 206 -4.74 -9.32 -11.29
N LEU A 207 -4.91 -10.62 -11.16
CA LEU A 207 -3.97 -11.46 -10.41
C LEU A 207 -2.59 -11.52 -11.08
N ASP A 208 -2.54 -11.69 -12.40
CA ASP A 208 -1.31 -11.68 -13.18
C ASP A 208 -0.58 -10.33 -13.06
N PHE A 209 -1.33 -9.24 -13.13
CA PHE A 209 -0.80 -7.89 -12.97
C PHE A 209 -0.19 -7.68 -11.58
N ILE A 210 -0.88 -8.11 -10.51
CA ILE A 210 -0.40 -8.04 -9.14
C ILE A 210 0.94 -8.78 -9.01
N ILE A 211 0.98 -10.04 -9.41
CA ILE A 211 2.17 -10.89 -9.29
C ILE A 211 3.34 -10.30 -10.09
N SER A 212 3.07 -9.85 -11.32
CA SER A 212 4.06 -9.22 -12.18
C SER A 212 4.65 -7.96 -11.55
N LEU A 213 3.80 -7.07 -11.02
CA LEU A 213 4.25 -5.82 -10.42
C LEU A 213 5.03 -6.05 -9.12
N LEU A 214 4.63 -6.99 -8.27
CA LEU A 214 5.38 -7.34 -7.06
C LEU A 214 6.77 -7.90 -7.39
N LYS A 215 6.89 -8.67 -8.49
CA LYS A 215 8.19 -9.16 -8.98
C LYS A 215 9.13 -8.03 -9.41
N ASP A 216 8.62 -6.94 -9.97
CA ASP A 216 9.43 -5.77 -10.32
C ASP A 216 10.13 -5.17 -9.09
N TYR A 217 9.53 -5.32 -7.91
CA TYR A 217 10.10 -4.89 -6.63
C TYR A 217 10.94 -5.97 -5.93
N GLY A 218 11.24 -7.08 -6.60
CA GLY A 218 12.12 -8.14 -6.10
C GLY A 218 11.46 -9.19 -5.22
N LEU A 219 10.14 -9.14 -5.03
CA LEU A 219 9.40 -10.19 -4.34
C LEU A 219 9.07 -11.31 -5.35
N SER A 220 9.36 -12.57 -5.01
CA SER A 220 9.18 -13.70 -5.94
C SER A 220 8.54 -14.94 -5.33
N ASP A 221 8.45 -15.02 -4.01
CA ASP A 221 7.86 -16.16 -3.28
C ASP A 221 6.46 -15.77 -2.79
N PHE A 222 5.43 -16.30 -3.46
CA PHE A 222 4.03 -15.98 -3.21
C PHE A 222 3.20 -17.21 -2.96
N TYR A 223 2.16 -17.04 -2.15
CA TYR A 223 1.01 -17.93 -2.07
C TYR A 223 -0.28 -17.10 -1.96
N LEU A 224 -1.41 -17.74 -2.19
CA LEU A 224 -2.72 -17.10 -2.15
C LEU A 224 -3.52 -17.59 -0.94
N GLU A 225 -4.29 -16.68 -0.35
CA GLU A 225 -5.31 -17.03 0.64
C GLU A 225 -6.69 -16.69 0.09
N LEU A 226 -7.61 -17.66 0.14
CA LEU A 226 -9.00 -17.46 -0.20
C LEU A 226 -9.82 -17.28 1.07
N SER A 227 -10.20 -16.03 1.32
CA SER A 227 -11.05 -15.68 2.46
C SER A 227 -12.52 -15.83 2.10
N THR A 228 -13.25 -16.60 2.88
CA THR A 228 -14.66 -16.90 2.67
C THR A 228 -15.55 -16.21 3.69
N LYS A 229 -16.86 -16.34 3.51
CA LYS A 229 -17.92 -15.72 4.30
C LYS A 229 -17.83 -16.01 5.79
N ASP A 230 -17.93 -14.98 6.64
CA ASP A 230 -18.27 -15.13 8.04
C ASP A 230 -19.80 -15.33 8.16
N PRO A 231 -20.28 -16.49 8.61
CA PRO A 231 -21.71 -16.78 8.67
C PRO A 231 -22.48 -15.84 9.61
N ASN A 232 -21.80 -15.12 10.50
CA ASN A 232 -22.42 -14.20 11.46
C ASN A 232 -22.38 -12.74 11.00
N LYS A 233 -21.61 -12.42 9.94
CA LYS A 233 -21.38 -11.03 9.54
C LYS A 233 -21.22 -10.90 8.02
N PHE A 234 -22.32 -10.96 7.27
CA PHE A 234 -22.29 -10.78 5.83
C PHE A 234 -23.57 -10.11 5.32
N VAL A 235 -23.49 -9.56 4.11
CA VAL A 235 -24.63 -9.02 3.35
C VAL A 235 -24.77 -9.77 2.02
N GLY A 236 -25.98 -9.77 1.45
CA GLY A 236 -26.30 -10.50 0.24
C GLY A 236 -26.84 -11.91 0.51
N SER A 237 -27.10 -12.67 -0.56
CA SER A 237 -27.60 -14.05 -0.46
C SER A 237 -26.48 -15.09 -0.45
N ASP A 238 -26.76 -16.27 0.07
CA ASP A 238 -25.82 -17.39 0.07
C ASP A 238 -25.40 -17.77 -1.35
N GLU A 239 -26.35 -17.74 -2.31
CA GLU A 239 -26.05 -18.08 -3.71
C GLU A 239 -25.02 -17.12 -4.33
N ILE A 240 -25.11 -15.80 -4.05
CA ILE A 240 -24.14 -14.82 -4.51
C ILE A 240 -22.76 -15.12 -3.92
N TRP A 241 -22.69 -15.43 -2.63
CA TRP A 241 -21.45 -15.75 -1.94
C TRP A 241 -20.80 -17.04 -2.48
N ASP A 242 -21.59 -18.11 -2.63
CA ASP A 242 -21.10 -19.40 -3.12
C ASP A 242 -20.55 -19.26 -4.55
N ARG A 243 -21.29 -18.55 -5.41
CA ARG A 243 -20.88 -18.27 -6.78
C ARG A 243 -19.60 -17.42 -6.84
N SER A 244 -19.54 -16.34 -6.07
CA SER A 244 -18.39 -15.45 -6.02
C SER A 244 -17.15 -16.16 -5.51
N THR A 245 -17.29 -16.98 -4.47
CA THR A 245 -16.22 -17.79 -3.90
C THR A 245 -15.71 -18.80 -4.93
N SER A 246 -16.61 -19.48 -5.64
CA SER A 246 -16.24 -20.47 -6.67
C SER A 246 -15.48 -19.83 -7.83
N ILE A 247 -15.86 -18.64 -8.27
CA ILE A 247 -15.14 -17.90 -9.33
C ILE A 247 -13.73 -17.52 -8.86
N LEU A 248 -13.60 -16.94 -7.66
CA LEU A 248 -12.29 -16.59 -7.11
C LEU A 248 -11.40 -17.80 -6.91
N GLN A 249 -11.96 -18.91 -6.43
CA GLN A 249 -11.24 -20.19 -6.28
C GLN A 249 -10.73 -20.68 -7.63
N SER A 250 -11.57 -20.71 -8.67
CA SER A 250 -11.18 -21.12 -10.03
C SER A 250 -10.02 -20.28 -10.58
N VAL A 251 -10.07 -18.96 -10.41
CA VAL A 251 -9.01 -18.06 -10.84
C VAL A 251 -7.71 -18.31 -10.07
N ALA A 252 -7.81 -18.48 -8.74
CA ALA A 252 -6.66 -18.76 -7.89
C ALA A 252 -5.98 -20.08 -8.26
N GLU A 253 -6.74 -21.15 -8.46
CA GLU A 253 -6.22 -22.47 -8.86
C GLU A 253 -5.53 -22.42 -10.23
N LYS A 254 -6.08 -21.68 -11.19
CA LYS A 254 -5.47 -21.48 -12.53
C LYS A 254 -4.15 -20.72 -12.51
N SER A 255 -3.87 -19.95 -11.46
CA SER A 255 -2.60 -19.22 -11.31
C SER A 255 -1.41 -20.14 -11.09
N GLY A 256 -1.63 -21.39 -10.63
CA GLY A 256 -0.59 -22.35 -10.27
C GLY A 256 0.14 -22.05 -8.96
N LEU A 257 -0.29 -21.03 -8.20
CA LEU A 257 0.23 -20.72 -6.86
C LEU A 257 -0.45 -21.59 -5.81
N GLU A 258 0.25 -21.85 -4.70
CA GLU A 258 -0.34 -22.47 -3.52
C GLU A 258 -1.57 -21.67 -3.06
N LEU A 259 -2.68 -22.35 -2.83
CA LEU A 259 -3.92 -21.74 -2.33
C LEU A 259 -4.25 -22.24 -0.94
N VAL A 260 -4.27 -21.33 0.02
CA VAL A 260 -4.58 -21.60 1.43
C VAL A 260 -5.99 -21.10 1.75
N PRO A 261 -6.86 -21.90 2.38
CA PRO A 261 -8.18 -21.45 2.82
C PRO A 261 -8.07 -20.54 4.05
N ASP A 262 -8.84 -19.46 4.05
CA ASP A 262 -9.02 -18.52 5.18
C ASP A 262 -10.52 -18.42 5.52
N PRO A 263 -11.06 -19.37 6.30
CA PRO A 263 -12.47 -19.40 6.65
C PRO A 263 -12.89 -18.18 7.49
N ALA A 264 -13.98 -17.53 7.12
CA ALA A 264 -14.54 -16.35 7.79
C ALA A 264 -13.63 -15.09 7.75
N GLY A 265 -12.56 -15.09 6.94
CA GLY A 265 -11.64 -13.95 6.81
C GLY A 265 -12.06 -12.88 5.81
N ALA A 266 -13.17 -13.08 5.08
CA ALA A 266 -13.67 -12.13 4.10
C ALA A 266 -14.28 -10.88 4.76
N ALA A 267 -14.34 -9.78 3.99
CA ALA A 267 -15.15 -8.62 4.38
C ALA A 267 -16.65 -8.97 4.31
N PHE A 268 -17.47 -8.18 4.98
CA PHE A 268 -18.91 -8.41 5.06
C PHE A 268 -19.64 -8.41 3.69
N TYR A 269 -19.03 -7.81 2.67
CA TYR A 269 -19.65 -7.59 1.35
C TYR A 269 -19.18 -8.54 0.24
N GLY A 270 -18.14 -9.35 0.46
CA GLY A 270 -17.71 -10.30 -0.56
C GLY A 270 -16.45 -11.10 -0.22
N PRO A 271 -16.25 -12.25 -0.90
CA PRO A 271 -15.06 -13.08 -0.74
C PRO A 271 -13.82 -12.39 -1.32
N LYS A 272 -12.64 -12.83 -0.88
CA LYS A 272 -11.38 -12.16 -1.14
C LYS A 272 -10.27 -13.17 -1.44
N ILE A 273 -9.42 -12.85 -2.43
CA ILE A 273 -8.08 -13.42 -2.57
C ILE A 273 -7.10 -12.43 -1.96
N SER A 274 -6.24 -12.91 -1.05
CA SER A 274 -5.07 -12.17 -0.58
C SER A 274 -3.81 -12.78 -1.17
N VAL A 275 -2.91 -11.92 -1.69
CA VAL A 275 -1.57 -12.35 -2.13
C VAL A 275 -0.63 -12.16 -0.96
N GLN A 276 -0.06 -13.26 -0.50
CA GLN A 276 0.95 -13.31 0.54
C GLN A 276 2.33 -13.40 -0.10
N ALA A 277 3.29 -12.61 0.37
CA ALA A 277 4.68 -12.67 -0.07
C ALA A 277 5.60 -13.01 1.09
N ARG A 278 6.62 -13.86 0.84
CA ARG A 278 7.69 -14.12 1.79
C ARG A 278 8.86 -13.19 1.53
N ASP A 279 9.35 -12.56 2.58
CA ASP A 279 10.53 -11.68 2.49
C ASP A 279 11.84 -12.48 2.51
N ALA A 280 12.98 -11.75 2.45
CA ALA A 280 14.32 -12.34 2.38
C ALA A 280 14.70 -13.24 3.59
N ILE A 281 13.97 -13.15 4.70
CA ILE A 281 14.19 -13.99 5.90
C ILE A 281 13.01 -14.91 6.21
N GLY A 282 12.09 -15.10 5.22
CA GLY A 282 10.99 -16.05 5.29
C GLY A 282 9.75 -15.57 6.06
N ARG A 283 9.67 -14.30 6.47
CA ARG A 283 8.44 -13.77 7.08
C ARG A 283 7.38 -13.53 6.01
N THR A 284 6.14 -13.83 6.35
CA THR A 284 4.99 -13.65 5.47
C THR A 284 4.34 -12.29 5.66
N TRP A 285 4.05 -11.62 4.54
CA TRP A 285 3.38 -10.35 4.49
C TRP A 285 2.19 -10.40 3.54
N GLN A 286 1.02 -10.02 4.02
CA GLN A 286 -0.11 -9.79 3.14
C GLN A 286 0.15 -8.51 2.32
N MET A 287 0.32 -8.68 1.01
CA MET A 287 0.58 -7.59 0.08
C MET A 287 -0.69 -7.09 -0.57
N SER A 288 -1.34 -7.92 -1.35
CA SER A 288 -2.43 -7.51 -2.22
C SER A 288 -3.75 -8.14 -1.83
N THR A 289 -4.84 -7.49 -2.21
CA THR A 289 -6.20 -8.04 -2.10
C THR A 289 -6.95 -7.85 -3.41
N VAL A 290 -7.70 -8.88 -3.78
CA VAL A 290 -8.70 -8.84 -4.87
C VAL A 290 -10.02 -9.32 -4.29
N GLN A 291 -11.06 -8.51 -4.40
CA GLN A 291 -12.31 -8.73 -3.71
C GLN A 291 -13.50 -8.48 -4.63
N LEU A 292 -14.45 -9.40 -4.66
CA LEU A 292 -15.69 -9.23 -5.39
C LEU A 292 -16.73 -8.51 -4.53
N ASP A 293 -17.47 -7.62 -5.15
CA ASP A 293 -18.52 -6.86 -4.49
C ASP A 293 -19.74 -6.72 -5.40
N PHE A 294 -20.85 -7.30 -4.98
CA PHE A 294 -22.17 -7.15 -5.59
C PHE A 294 -23.05 -6.15 -4.83
N ASN A 295 -22.65 -5.77 -3.62
CA ASN A 295 -23.43 -4.95 -2.70
C ASN A 295 -23.34 -3.46 -3.00
N LEU A 296 -22.13 -2.92 -3.17
CA LEU A 296 -21.97 -1.49 -3.46
C LEU A 296 -22.60 -1.08 -4.81
N PRO A 297 -22.47 -1.86 -5.90
CA PRO A 297 -23.21 -1.57 -7.12
C PRO A 297 -24.74 -1.50 -6.92
N GLU A 298 -25.29 -2.34 -6.04
CA GLU A 298 -26.71 -2.29 -5.68
C GLU A 298 -27.05 -1.05 -4.86
N ARG A 299 -26.32 -0.77 -3.80
CA ARG A 299 -26.56 0.38 -2.92
C ARG A 299 -26.44 1.72 -3.63
N PHE A 300 -25.55 1.81 -4.63
CA PHE A 300 -25.38 2.98 -5.47
C PHE A 300 -26.27 3.01 -6.71
N GLU A 301 -27.09 1.96 -6.90
CA GLU A 301 -28.00 1.82 -8.06
C GLU A 301 -27.25 1.95 -9.39
N LEU A 302 -26.05 1.37 -9.46
CA LEU A 302 -25.22 1.43 -10.66
C LEU A 302 -25.85 0.63 -11.80
N GLU A 303 -25.89 1.23 -12.99
CA GLU A 303 -26.43 0.62 -14.18
C GLU A 303 -25.60 0.92 -15.42
N TYR A 304 -25.56 -0.03 -16.35
CA TYR A 304 -25.11 0.17 -17.72
C TYR A 304 -26.14 -0.34 -18.71
N THR A 305 -26.11 0.22 -19.92
CA THR A 305 -26.96 -0.26 -21.02
C THR A 305 -26.25 -1.42 -21.72
N ALA A 306 -26.86 -2.60 -21.69
CA ALA A 306 -26.37 -3.82 -22.36
C ALA A 306 -26.57 -3.77 -23.88
N ALA A 307 -26.01 -4.75 -24.62
CA ALA A 307 -26.08 -4.79 -26.09
C ALA A 307 -27.53 -4.91 -26.63
N ASP A 308 -28.40 -5.51 -25.84
CA ASP A 308 -29.84 -5.63 -26.12
C ASP A 308 -30.67 -4.41 -25.76
N GLY A 309 -30.03 -3.34 -25.25
CA GLY A 309 -30.68 -2.12 -24.79
C GLY A 309 -31.23 -2.17 -23.37
N THR A 310 -31.17 -3.30 -22.71
CA THR A 310 -31.64 -3.43 -21.31
C THR A 310 -30.66 -2.80 -20.32
N LYS A 311 -31.16 -2.40 -19.13
CA LYS A 311 -30.34 -1.94 -18.03
C LYS A 311 -29.87 -3.11 -17.19
N LYS A 312 -28.56 -3.20 -16.97
CA LYS A 312 -27.94 -4.23 -16.14
C LYS A 312 -27.03 -3.59 -15.10
N ARG A 313 -26.84 -4.28 -13.98
CA ARG A 313 -25.94 -3.87 -12.91
C ARG A 313 -24.53 -4.41 -13.17
N PRO A 314 -23.46 -3.57 -13.07
CA PRO A 314 -22.10 -4.08 -13.18
C PRO A 314 -21.71 -4.87 -11.93
N ILE A 315 -20.72 -5.74 -12.09
CA ILE A 315 -20.00 -6.36 -10.98
C ILE A 315 -18.79 -5.47 -10.66
N MET A 316 -18.47 -5.31 -9.38
CA MET A 316 -17.36 -4.50 -8.92
C MET A 316 -16.26 -5.38 -8.35
N ILE A 317 -15.03 -5.14 -8.77
CA ILE A 317 -13.82 -5.75 -8.23
C ILE A 317 -13.05 -4.66 -7.50
N HIS A 318 -12.79 -4.85 -6.21
CA HIS A 318 -11.87 -4.03 -5.44
C HIS A 318 -10.48 -4.63 -5.53
N ARG A 319 -9.46 -3.81 -5.74
CA ARG A 319 -8.09 -4.26 -5.76
C ARG A 319 -7.16 -3.21 -5.14
N ALA A 320 -6.40 -3.62 -4.13
CA ALA A 320 -5.22 -2.92 -3.65
C ALA A 320 -4.01 -3.84 -3.86
N LEU A 321 -2.98 -3.36 -4.56
CA LEU A 321 -1.84 -4.17 -4.91
C LEU A 321 -0.78 -4.17 -3.82
N PHE A 322 -0.42 -2.99 -3.32
CA PHE A 322 0.52 -2.83 -2.21
C PHE A 322 -0.15 -2.90 -0.83
N GLY A 323 -1.46 -2.90 -0.80
CA GLY A 323 -2.23 -2.66 0.41
C GLY A 323 -2.18 -1.19 0.83
N SER A 324 -1.00 -0.67 1.14
CA SER A 324 -0.68 0.77 1.19
C SER A 324 0.77 0.99 0.80
N ILE A 325 1.06 2.19 0.29
CA ILE A 325 2.42 2.61 -0.06
C ILE A 325 3.32 2.55 1.18
N GLU A 326 2.84 3.02 2.32
CA GLU A 326 3.56 3.03 3.59
C GLU A 326 3.93 1.61 4.04
N ARG A 327 2.94 0.71 4.06
CA ARG A 327 3.16 -0.69 4.43
C ARG A 327 4.15 -1.37 3.49
N PHE A 328 3.97 -1.21 2.19
CA PHE A 328 4.84 -1.80 1.18
C PHE A 328 6.26 -1.25 1.25
N PHE A 329 6.41 0.07 1.47
CA PHE A 329 7.69 0.71 1.73
C PHE A 329 8.40 0.06 2.92
N GLY A 330 7.70 -0.12 4.05
CA GLY A 330 8.24 -0.77 5.24
C GLY A 330 8.70 -2.20 4.96
N VAL A 331 7.90 -2.99 4.23
CA VAL A 331 8.24 -4.36 3.84
C VAL A 331 9.46 -4.41 2.92
N LEU A 332 9.55 -3.53 1.92
CA LEU A 332 10.72 -3.44 1.04
C LEU A 332 11.98 -3.00 1.78
N LEU A 333 11.85 -2.04 2.69
CA LEU A 333 12.96 -1.58 3.53
C LEU A 333 13.55 -2.73 4.36
N GLU A 334 12.70 -3.55 4.96
CA GLU A 334 13.10 -4.74 5.71
C GLU A 334 13.61 -5.86 4.80
N HIS A 335 12.97 -6.09 3.65
CA HIS A 335 13.40 -7.09 2.66
C HIS A 335 14.83 -6.84 2.19
N TYR A 336 15.14 -5.60 1.82
CA TYR A 336 16.45 -5.18 1.34
C TYR A 336 17.42 -4.78 2.45
N ALA A 337 17.02 -4.82 3.72
CA ALA A 337 17.84 -4.32 4.85
C ALA A 337 18.39 -2.91 4.58
N GLY A 338 17.58 -2.04 3.98
CA GLY A 338 17.92 -0.68 3.60
C GLY A 338 18.70 -0.51 2.30
N ALA A 339 19.28 -1.59 1.75
CA ALA A 339 20.04 -1.55 0.50
C ALA A 339 19.10 -1.71 -0.70
N PHE A 340 18.30 -0.71 -0.99
CA PHE A 340 17.39 -0.71 -2.14
C PHE A 340 18.11 -0.96 -3.46
N PRO A 341 17.47 -1.62 -4.45
CA PRO A 341 18.00 -1.68 -5.79
C PRO A 341 18.19 -0.27 -6.36
N ALA A 342 19.16 -0.11 -7.25
CA ALA A 342 19.62 1.21 -7.71
C ALA A 342 18.49 2.11 -8.20
N TRP A 343 17.48 1.58 -8.89
CA TRP A 343 16.36 2.36 -9.43
C TRP A 343 15.46 2.97 -8.33
N LEU A 344 15.40 2.35 -7.14
CA LEU A 344 14.66 2.84 -5.97
C LEU A 344 15.53 3.70 -5.04
N ALA A 345 16.85 3.53 -5.05
CA ALA A 345 17.75 4.19 -4.10
C ALA A 345 17.63 5.72 -4.16
N PRO A 346 17.53 6.43 -3.03
CA PRO A 346 17.42 7.90 -3.02
C PRO A 346 18.66 8.57 -3.61
N HIS A 347 19.84 8.04 -3.33
CA HIS A 347 21.11 8.40 -3.96
C HIS A 347 21.60 7.18 -4.74
N GLN A 348 21.64 7.27 -6.06
CA GLN A 348 22.06 6.15 -6.90
C GLN A 348 23.58 6.11 -7.06
N VAL A 349 24.18 7.29 -7.18
CA VAL A 349 25.62 7.46 -7.40
C VAL A 349 26.13 8.58 -6.52
N VAL A 350 27.27 8.38 -5.85
CA VAL A 350 27.98 9.44 -5.13
C VAL A 350 29.43 9.51 -5.60
N GLY A 351 29.84 10.68 -6.07
CA GLY A 351 31.23 11.01 -6.39
C GLY A 351 32.04 11.23 -5.10
N ILE A 352 33.21 10.60 -5.01
CA ILE A 352 34.12 10.71 -3.85
C ILE A 352 35.45 11.19 -4.37
N PRO A 353 35.79 12.48 -4.21
CA PRO A 353 37.10 12.99 -4.61
C PRO A 353 38.20 12.48 -3.66
N VAL A 354 39.33 12.05 -4.23
CA VAL A 354 40.52 11.66 -3.47
C VAL A 354 41.10 12.86 -2.72
N ALA A 355 41.02 14.04 -3.34
CA ALA A 355 41.32 15.34 -2.77
C ALA A 355 40.35 16.38 -3.34
N ASP A 356 40.16 17.50 -2.63
CA ASP A 356 39.14 18.50 -2.96
C ASP A 356 39.33 19.12 -4.36
N GLU A 357 40.55 19.20 -4.85
CA GLU A 357 40.85 19.67 -6.19
C GLU A 357 40.23 18.85 -7.33
N PHE A 358 39.80 17.61 -7.06
CA PHE A 358 39.11 16.71 -8.02
C PHE A 358 37.60 16.81 -7.96
N SER A 359 37.04 17.55 -7.00
CA SER A 359 35.60 17.77 -6.87
C SER A 359 34.96 18.36 -8.13
N PRO A 360 35.53 19.36 -8.82
CA PRO A 360 34.93 19.93 -10.03
C PRO A 360 34.70 18.91 -11.14
N HIS A 361 35.63 17.97 -11.36
CA HIS A 361 35.45 16.87 -12.33
C HIS A 361 34.26 15.98 -11.97
N LEU A 362 34.17 15.55 -10.71
CA LEU A 362 33.07 14.73 -10.26
C LEU A 362 31.70 15.46 -10.29
N GLU A 363 31.69 16.77 -10.05
CA GLU A 363 30.49 17.60 -10.20
C GLU A 363 30.03 17.67 -11.66
N GLU A 364 30.93 17.72 -12.61
CA GLU A 364 30.61 17.68 -14.04
C GLU A 364 30.04 16.31 -14.41
N VAL A 365 30.66 15.21 -13.97
CA VAL A 365 30.14 13.84 -14.16
C VAL A 365 28.78 13.69 -13.53
N ALA A 366 28.58 14.13 -12.27
CA ALA A 366 27.31 14.08 -11.60
C ALA A 366 26.23 14.90 -12.33
N ALA A 367 26.59 16.06 -12.88
CA ALA A 367 25.69 16.88 -13.69
C ALA A 367 25.23 16.15 -14.95
N GLN A 368 26.14 15.47 -15.64
CA GLN A 368 25.81 14.65 -16.82
C GLN A 368 24.90 13.46 -16.46
N LEU A 369 25.14 12.81 -15.32
CA LEU A 369 24.29 11.72 -14.82
C LEU A 369 22.88 12.23 -14.48
N ARG A 370 22.77 13.40 -13.81
CA ARG A 370 21.48 14.03 -13.50
C ARG A 370 20.68 14.37 -14.77
N GLN A 371 21.35 14.83 -15.85
CA GLN A 371 20.67 15.07 -17.15
C GLN A 371 20.09 13.80 -17.75
N LYS A 372 20.64 12.62 -17.42
CA LYS A 372 20.12 11.32 -17.82
C LYS A 372 19.07 10.76 -16.85
N GLY A 373 18.65 11.54 -15.84
CA GLY A 373 17.67 11.13 -14.84
C GLY A 373 18.23 10.26 -13.71
N ILE A 374 19.57 10.20 -13.56
CA ILE A 374 20.23 9.46 -12.48
C ILE A 374 20.42 10.40 -11.29
N ARG A 375 20.04 9.98 -10.09
CA ARG A 375 20.24 10.71 -8.83
C ARG A 375 21.69 10.59 -8.40
N ALA A 376 22.50 11.58 -8.76
CA ALA A 376 23.93 11.61 -8.54
C ALA A 376 24.34 12.85 -7.74
N ASP A 377 25.18 12.67 -6.74
CA ASP A 377 25.71 13.70 -5.86
C ASP A 377 27.24 13.58 -5.75
N VAL A 378 27.90 14.60 -5.20
CA VAL A 378 29.32 14.58 -4.88
C VAL A 378 29.52 14.88 -3.40
N ASP A 379 30.30 14.07 -2.71
CA ASP A 379 30.64 14.30 -1.30
C ASP A 379 31.77 15.33 -1.19
N THR A 380 31.38 16.57 -0.97
CA THR A 380 32.30 17.73 -0.80
C THR A 380 32.65 18.02 0.67
N SER A 381 32.32 17.08 1.60
CA SER A 381 32.70 17.24 3.00
C SER A 381 34.23 17.25 3.21
N ASP A 382 34.68 17.80 4.34
CA ASP A 382 36.11 17.82 4.71
C ASP A 382 36.61 16.45 5.21
N ASP A 383 35.79 15.41 5.11
CA ASP A 383 36.15 14.07 5.56
C ASP A 383 37.19 13.43 4.63
N ARG A 384 38.09 12.62 5.19
CA ARG A 384 39.02 11.80 4.39
C ARG A 384 38.24 10.79 3.53
N MET A 385 38.79 10.50 2.34
CA MET A 385 38.19 9.58 1.35
C MET A 385 37.66 8.27 1.99
N GLN A 386 38.44 7.61 2.85
CA GLN A 386 38.03 6.36 3.50
C GLN A 386 36.80 6.54 4.42
N LYS A 387 36.66 7.72 5.07
CA LYS A 387 35.50 8.04 5.88
C LYS A 387 34.28 8.33 5.00
N LYS A 388 34.46 9.06 3.89
CA LYS A 388 33.41 9.26 2.88
C LYS A 388 32.88 7.92 2.36
N ILE A 389 33.78 7.02 1.93
CA ILE A 389 33.41 5.66 1.47
C ILE A 389 32.62 4.91 2.57
N ARG A 390 33.10 4.94 3.82
CA ARG A 390 32.41 4.30 4.94
C ARG A 390 31.01 4.88 5.15
N ASN A 391 30.88 6.21 5.14
CA ASN A 391 29.60 6.89 5.34
C ASN A 391 28.58 6.46 4.26
N HIS A 392 28.97 6.48 2.99
CA HIS A 392 28.09 6.10 1.88
C HIS A 392 27.82 4.59 1.82
N THR A 393 28.77 3.74 2.24
CA THR A 393 28.51 2.30 2.43
C THR A 393 27.47 2.07 3.53
N THR A 394 27.59 2.77 4.66
CA THR A 394 26.60 2.71 5.73
C THR A 394 25.24 3.25 5.30
N GLY A 395 25.24 4.35 4.52
CA GLY A 395 24.04 4.93 3.89
C GLY A 395 23.46 4.11 2.73
N LYS A 396 24.02 2.94 2.44
CA LYS A 396 23.52 1.99 1.41
C LYS A 396 23.47 2.55 0.00
N VAL A 397 24.38 3.49 -0.34
CA VAL A 397 24.49 4.02 -1.70
C VAL A 397 24.97 2.94 -2.66
N PRO A 398 24.25 2.66 -3.76
CA PRO A 398 24.58 1.55 -4.68
C PRO A 398 25.92 1.71 -5.39
N PHE A 399 26.24 2.93 -5.83
CA PHE A 399 27.47 3.19 -6.61
C PHE A 399 28.25 4.37 -6.05
N MET A 400 29.56 4.20 -5.94
CA MET A 400 30.51 5.25 -5.57
C MET A 400 31.53 5.44 -6.70
N LEU A 401 31.67 6.67 -7.20
CA LEU A 401 32.68 7.05 -8.18
C LEU A 401 33.85 7.71 -7.44
N VAL A 402 34.97 7.03 -7.36
CA VAL A 402 36.20 7.58 -6.72
C VAL A 402 37.08 8.13 -7.81
N ALA A 403 37.42 9.42 -7.75
CA ALA A 403 38.31 10.06 -8.74
C ALA A 403 39.50 10.74 -8.09
N GLY A 404 40.66 10.51 -8.68
CA GLY A 404 41.93 11.15 -8.37
C GLY A 404 42.58 11.73 -9.61
N ALA A 405 43.86 12.12 -9.51
CA ALA A 405 44.57 12.81 -10.59
C ALA A 405 44.56 12.06 -11.93
N ARG A 406 44.75 10.73 -11.89
CA ARG A 406 44.78 9.90 -13.11
C ARG A 406 43.44 9.83 -13.83
N ASP A 407 42.34 9.81 -13.06
CA ASP A 407 41.00 9.73 -13.59
C ASP A 407 40.62 11.06 -14.26
N VAL A 408 41.02 12.18 -13.65
CA VAL A 408 40.81 13.53 -14.19
C VAL A 408 41.63 13.74 -15.45
N GLU A 409 42.93 13.33 -15.47
CA GLU A 409 43.78 13.39 -16.64
C GLU A 409 43.28 12.54 -17.82
N ALA A 410 42.62 11.42 -17.53
CA ALA A 410 42.06 10.50 -18.51
C ALA A 410 40.65 10.90 -18.98
N ASP A 411 40.04 11.92 -18.35
CA ASP A 411 38.64 12.31 -18.54
C ASP A 411 37.71 11.10 -18.39
N ALA A 412 37.96 10.28 -17.34
CA ALA A 412 37.33 8.98 -17.08
C ALA A 412 36.50 8.99 -15.80
#